data_3bca2f1a408a314f771fa4fc6224e7da
#
_entry.id   3bca2f1a408a314f771fa4fc6224e7da
#
_cell.length_a   1.000
_cell.length_b   1.000
_cell.length_c   1.000
_cell.angle_alpha   90.00
_cell.angle_beta   90.00
_cell.angle_gamma   90.00
#
_symmetry.space_group_name_H-M   'P 1'
#
loop_
_entity.id
_entity.type
_entity.pdbx_description
1 polymer ?
#
loop_
_entity_poly.entity_id
_entity_poly.type
_entity_poly.pdbx_seq_one_letter_code
_entity_poly.pdbx_strand_id
1 'polypeptide(L)'
;MKKLLTFLLAVIISMSFSNLVFAFPQTSPLSNTEYTYFPDGSYIISVIADEPSNNNLYTTYARTATKSKTSTYYSNSNVKLWYVKVTGTFTYNTKTSTCTNSEVSAESYSNTWKISNKSASKSGSTATASATAKQYQGVSVLQTKQETVKLTCDKNGNFS
;
A
#
# COMPACT_ATOMS: atom_id res chain seq x y z
N MET A 1 -82.82 3.74 -28.39
CA MET A 1 -82.07 3.08 -27.38
C MET A 1 -80.75 2.61 -28.07
N LYS A 2 -79.76 3.48 -28.08
CA LYS A 2 -78.41 3.18 -28.66
C LYS A 2 -77.38 3.18 -27.56
N LYS A 3 -76.84 2.02 -27.28
CA LYS A 3 -75.76 1.84 -26.28
C LYS A 3 -74.47 2.32 -26.91
N LEU A 4 -73.91 3.40 -26.39
CA LEU A 4 -72.62 3.94 -26.78
C LEU A 4 -71.54 3.15 -26.04
N LEU A 5 -70.78 2.33 -26.77
CA LEU A 5 -69.68 1.55 -26.25
C LEU A 5 -68.43 2.44 -26.27
N THR A 6 -68.06 2.94 -25.12
CA THR A 6 -66.85 3.75 -24.98
C THR A 6 -65.64 2.82 -24.88
N PHE A 7 -64.81 2.77 -25.91
CA PHE A 7 -63.52 2.08 -25.91
C PHE A 7 -62.51 2.92 -25.16
N LEU A 8 -62.17 2.49 -23.93
CA LEU A 8 -61.11 3.10 -23.16
C LEU A 8 -59.77 2.51 -23.60
N LEU A 9 -59.06 3.22 -24.46
CA LEU A 9 -57.72 2.85 -24.90
C LEU A 9 -56.73 3.18 -23.77
N ALA A 10 -56.37 2.17 -22.97
CA ALA A 10 -55.33 2.29 -21.98
C ALA A 10 -53.96 2.27 -22.66
N VAL A 11 -53.37 3.45 -22.85
CA VAL A 11 -51.96 3.57 -23.28
C VAL A 11 -51.08 3.25 -22.09
N ILE A 12 -50.55 2.05 -22.06
CA ILE A 12 -49.50 1.66 -21.08
C ILE A 12 -48.21 2.27 -21.58
N ILE A 13 -47.84 3.41 -21.01
CA ILE A 13 -46.49 3.99 -21.16
C ILE A 13 -45.56 3.14 -20.32
N SER A 14 -44.89 2.17 -20.90
CA SER A 14 -43.78 1.46 -20.29
C SER A 14 -42.59 2.43 -20.19
N MET A 15 -42.44 3.12 -19.06
CA MET A 15 -41.22 3.83 -18.74
C MET A 15 -40.12 2.78 -18.48
N SER A 16 -39.32 2.54 -19.50
CA SER A 16 -38.05 1.82 -19.36
C SER A 16 -37.10 2.69 -18.56
N PHE A 17 -37.05 2.49 -17.26
CA PHE A 17 -35.98 3.02 -16.45
C PHE A 17 -34.70 2.30 -16.86
N SER A 18 -33.95 2.88 -17.79
CA SER A 18 -32.56 2.52 -18.03
C SER A 18 -31.79 2.86 -16.77
N ASN A 19 -31.49 1.84 -15.96
CA ASN A 19 -30.53 1.96 -14.88
C ASN A 19 -29.19 2.35 -15.51
N LEU A 20 -28.85 3.64 -15.47
CA LEU A 20 -27.49 4.10 -15.68
C LEU A 20 -26.66 3.56 -14.53
N VAL A 21 -26.11 2.37 -14.72
CA VAL A 21 -25.04 1.85 -13.88
C VAL A 21 -23.84 2.75 -14.18
N PHE A 22 -23.62 3.76 -13.33
CA PHE A 22 -22.35 4.43 -13.27
C PHE A 22 -21.34 3.37 -12.82
N ALA A 23 -20.64 2.78 -13.76
CA ALA A 23 -19.43 2.03 -13.47
C ALA A 23 -18.42 3.05 -12.90
N PHE A 24 -18.38 3.19 -11.59
CA PHE A 24 -17.21 3.76 -10.94
C PHE A 24 -16.03 2.92 -11.41
N PRO A 25 -14.94 3.54 -11.88
CA PRO A 25 -13.73 2.79 -12.14
C PRO A 25 -13.38 2.12 -10.81
N GLN A 26 -13.61 0.81 -10.71
CA GLN A 26 -13.00 0.00 -9.68
C GLN A 26 -11.52 0.09 -9.98
N THR A 27 -10.83 1.04 -9.36
CA THR A 27 -9.40 0.90 -9.15
C THR A 27 -9.27 -0.38 -8.35
N SER A 28 -8.90 -1.45 -9.05
CA SER A 28 -8.47 -2.70 -8.40
C SER A 28 -7.55 -2.28 -7.28
N PRO A 29 -7.77 -2.68 -6.02
CA PRO A 29 -6.81 -2.38 -4.98
C PRO A 29 -5.48 -2.86 -5.51
N LEU A 30 -4.50 -1.95 -5.60
CA LEU A 30 -3.13 -2.30 -5.99
C LEU A 30 -2.80 -3.56 -5.22
N SER A 31 -2.52 -4.67 -5.91
CA SER A 31 -2.36 -6.02 -5.33
C SER A 31 -1.25 -6.10 -4.26
N ASN A 32 -0.64 -4.97 -3.93
CA ASN A 32 0.50 -4.77 -3.06
C ASN A 32 0.20 -3.82 -1.89
N THR A 33 -1.07 -3.65 -1.50
CA THR A 33 -1.46 -2.81 -0.36
C THR A 33 -1.99 -3.68 0.78
N GLU A 34 -1.39 -3.55 1.95
CA GLU A 34 -1.77 -4.24 3.18
C GLU A 34 -2.24 -3.23 4.24
N TYR A 35 -3.26 -3.59 5.03
CA TYR A 35 -3.80 -2.77 6.11
C TYR A 35 -3.64 -3.51 7.44
N THR A 36 -3.12 -2.84 8.46
CA THR A 36 -3.04 -3.33 9.84
C THR A 36 -3.73 -2.35 10.76
N TYR A 37 -4.81 -2.77 11.42
CA TYR A 37 -5.59 -1.94 12.34
C TYR A 37 -5.19 -2.20 13.79
N PHE A 38 -5.19 -1.14 14.62
CA PHE A 38 -4.93 -1.21 16.05
C PHE A 38 -6.22 -0.98 16.86
N PRO A 39 -6.27 -1.44 18.13
CA PRO A 39 -7.47 -1.29 18.96
C PRO A 39 -7.90 0.16 19.23
N ASP A 40 -6.99 1.13 19.13
CA ASP A 40 -7.24 2.55 19.30
C ASP A 40 -7.81 3.23 18.03
N GLY A 41 -8.11 2.42 16.99
CA GLY A 41 -8.61 2.88 15.70
C GLY A 41 -7.53 3.46 14.77
N SER A 42 -6.28 3.55 15.21
CA SER A 42 -5.16 3.88 14.33
C SER A 42 -4.83 2.70 13.42
N TYR A 43 -4.08 2.93 12.35
CA TYR A 43 -3.76 1.86 11.40
C TYR A 43 -2.48 2.14 10.62
N ILE A 44 -1.92 1.08 10.02
CA ILE A 44 -0.81 1.13 9.08
C ILE A 44 -1.33 0.75 7.69
N ILE A 45 -0.88 1.48 6.68
CA ILE A 45 -0.98 1.09 5.28
C ILE A 45 0.44 0.77 4.80
N SER A 46 0.64 -0.46 4.31
CA SER A 46 1.89 -0.88 3.68
C SER A 46 1.69 -1.04 2.17
N VAL A 47 2.57 -0.42 1.39
CA VAL A 47 2.50 -0.41 -0.08
C VAL A 47 3.86 -0.77 -0.66
N ILE A 48 3.87 -1.68 -1.65
CA ILE A 48 5.06 -1.99 -2.45
C ILE A 48 5.01 -1.15 -3.73
N ALA A 49 6.15 -0.52 -4.06
CA ALA A 49 6.29 0.32 -5.25
C ALA A 49 7.59 0.04 -5.99
N ASP A 50 7.59 0.33 -7.29
CA ASP A 50 8.79 0.37 -8.11
C ASP A 50 9.64 1.58 -7.74
N GLU A 51 10.95 1.38 -7.59
CA GLU A 51 11.91 2.48 -7.52
C GLU A 51 12.56 2.69 -8.89
N PRO A 52 12.86 3.94 -9.26
CA PRO A 52 13.56 4.22 -10.51
C PRO A 52 14.87 3.44 -10.56
N SER A 53 15.00 2.55 -11.54
CA SER A 53 16.22 1.79 -11.77
C SER A 53 16.92 2.34 -13.00
N ASN A 54 18.11 2.90 -12.80
CA ASN A 54 18.97 3.35 -13.92
C ASN A 54 19.70 2.20 -14.61
N ASN A 55 19.51 0.96 -14.18
CA ASN A 55 20.26 -0.21 -14.65
C ASN A 55 19.34 -1.30 -15.17
N ASN A 56 18.92 -1.18 -16.44
CA ASN A 56 18.40 -2.32 -17.21
C ASN A 56 19.56 -3.17 -17.76
N LEU A 57 20.42 -3.68 -16.91
CA LEU A 57 21.42 -4.69 -17.30
C LEU A 57 20.73 -6.05 -17.34
N TYR A 58 20.18 -6.39 -18.50
CA TYR A 58 19.77 -7.75 -18.80
C TYR A 58 21.02 -8.60 -19.08
N THR A 59 21.52 -9.28 -18.05
CA THR A 59 22.41 -10.41 -18.30
C THR A 59 21.56 -11.65 -18.57
N THR A 60 22.00 -12.53 -19.45
CA THR A 60 21.24 -13.66 -20.00
C THR A 60 20.75 -14.66 -18.92
N TYR A 61 21.17 -14.53 -17.66
CA TYR A 61 20.92 -15.50 -16.59
C TYR A 61 20.35 -14.92 -15.29
N ALA A 62 20.43 -13.62 -15.04
CA ALA A 62 19.92 -13.00 -13.82
C ALA A 62 19.27 -11.65 -14.11
N ARG A 63 18.18 -11.36 -13.40
CA ARG A 63 17.48 -10.08 -13.44
C ARG A 63 17.77 -9.33 -12.16
N THR A 64 17.80 -8.01 -12.26
CA THR A 64 17.91 -7.11 -11.08
C THR A 64 16.68 -6.22 -11.01
N ALA A 65 16.13 -6.06 -9.81
CA ALA A 65 15.04 -5.13 -9.55
C ALA A 65 15.29 -4.39 -8.25
N THR A 66 14.94 -3.09 -8.24
CA THR A 66 14.90 -2.27 -7.03
C THR A 66 13.46 -1.91 -6.75
N LYS A 67 13.00 -2.25 -5.55
CA LYS A 67 11.64 -2.00 -5.06
C LYS A 67 11.68 -1.42 -3.68
N SER A 68 10.60 -0.76 -3.29
CA SER A 68 10.40 -0.35 -1.90
C SER A 68 9.10 -0.88 -1.34
N LYS A 69 9.06 -1.06 0.00
CA LYS A 69 7.84 -1.25 0.79
C LYS A 69 7.78 -0.15 1.83
N THR A 70 6.69 0.59 1.85
CA THR A 70 6.48 1.70 2.79
C THR A 70 5.33 1.37 3.71
N SER A 71 5.57 1.34 5.02
CA SER A 71 4.55 1.29 6.07
C SER A 71 4.28 2.69 6.58
N THR A 72 3.08 3.20 6.37
CA THR A 72 2.65 4.54 6.82
C THR A 72 1.63 4.40 7.92
N TYR A 73 1.88 5.05 9.06
CA TYR A 73 1.01 5.06 10.23
C TYR A 73 0.05 6.24 10.19
N TYR A 74 -1.23 5.95 10.41
CA TYR A 74 -2.33 6.90 10.45
C TYR A 74 -3.00 6.90 11.81
N SER A 75 -3.47 8.08 12.24
CA SER A 75 -4.35 8.19 13.40
C SER A 75 -5.74 7.61 13.10
N ASN A 76 -6.55 7.44 14.15
CA ASN A 76 -7.97 7.11 14.04
C ASN A 76 -8.81 8.17 13.27
N SER A 77 -8.28 9.38 13.10
CA SER A 77 -8.88 10.48 12.32
C SER A 77 -8.32 10.55 10.88
N ASN A 78 -7.69 9.48 10.39
CA ASN A 78 -7.10 9.37 9.04
C ASN A 78 -5.97 10.38 8.76
N VAL A 79 -5.31 10.92 9.79
CA VAL A 79 -4.16 11.81 9.64
C VAL A 79 -2.89 10.98 9.52
N LYS A 80 -2.12 11.22 8.46
CA LYS A 80 -0.81 10.61 8.26
C LYS A 80 0.18 11.17 9.29
N LEU A 81 0.80 10.28 10.09
CA LEU A 81 1.65 10.67 11.22
C LEU A 81 3.15 10.45 10.95
N TRP A 82 3.54 9.29 10.45
CA TRP A 82 4.92 8.95 10.11
C TRP A 82 4.97 7.74 9.18
N TYR A 83 6.14 7.46 8.63
CA TYR A 83 6.37 6.26 7.83
C TYR A 83 7.74 5.63 8.10
N VAL A 84 7.86 4.35 7.77
CA VAL A 84 9.12 3.62 7.60
C VAL A 84 9.10 2.97 6.22
N LYS A 85 10.16 3.18 5.44
CA LYS A 85 10.34 2.61 4.11
C LYS A 85 11.62 1.78 4.07
N VAL A 86 11.53 0.58 3.54
CA VAL A 86 12.66 -0.21 3.09
C VAL A 86 12.80 -0.09 1.57
N THR A 87 13.99 0.16 1.07
CA THR A 87 14.32 0.04 -0.36
C THR A 87 15.31 -1.11 -0.51
N GLY A 88 14.96 -2.11 -1.30
CA GLY A 88 15.77 -3.29 -1.54
C GLY A 88 16.15 -3.43 -3.00
N THR A 89 17.40 -3.78 -3.28
CA THR A 89 17.85 -4.24 -4.59
C THR A 89 18.03 -5.75 -4.57
N PHE A 90 17.45 -6.42 -5.54
CA PHE A 90 17.40 -7.89 -5.61
C PHE A 90 17.92 -8.40 -6.95
N THR A 91 18.64 -9.52 -6.90
CA THR A 91 19.02 -10.29 -8.09
C THR A 91 18.31 -11.63 -8.02
N TYR A 92 17.63 -12.03 -9.10
CA TYR A 92 16.86 -13.29 -9.15
C TYR A 92 16.92 -13.95 -10.53
N ASN A 93 16.75 -15.30 -10.53
CA ASN A 93 16.85 -16.13 -11.75
C ASN A 93 16.06 -17.43 -11.58
N THR A 94 14.84 -17.54 -11.74
CA THR A 94 14.01 -18.77 -11.66
C THR A 94 14.41 -19.86 -10.65
N LYS A 95 15.67 -19.87 -10.17
CA LYS A 95 16.22 -20.83 -9.19
C LYS A 95 16.41 -20.18 -7.82
N THR A 96 16.97 -18.98 -7.79
CA THR A 96 17.35 -18.25 -6.56
C THR A 96 16.94 -16.81 -6.62
N SER A 97 16.80 -16.18 -5.46
CA SER A 97 16.72 -14.75 -5.26
C SER A 97 17.64 -14.32 -4.12
N THR A 98 18.27 -13.18 -4.26
CA THR A 98 19.18 -12.61 -3.24
C THR A 98 18.97 -11.11 -3.15
N CYS A 99 18.82 -10.59 -1.94
CA CYS A 99 18.85 -9.16 -1.65
C CYS A 99 20.32 -8.69 -1.65
N THR A 100 20.67 -7.80 -2.57
CA THR A 100 22.04 -7.28 -2.72
C THR A 100 22.24 -5.98 -1.97
N ASN A 101 21.17 -5.16 -1.81
CA ASN A 101 21.20 -3.93 -1.03
C ASN A 101 19.91 -3.73 -0.23
N SER A 102 20.00 -3.05 0.93
CA SER A 102 18.87 -2.66 1.77
C SER A 102 19.12 -1.29 2.36
N GLU A 103 18.16 -0.39 2.20
CA GLU A 103 18.21 0.98 2.70
C GLU A 103 16.97 1.29 3.52
N VAL A 104 17.10 2.21 4.50
CA VAL A 104 16.01 2.69 5.33
C VAL A 104 15.76 4.17 5.08
N SER A 105 14.49 4.55 4.89
CA SER A 105 14.01 5.92 5.02
C SER A 105 12.85 5.94 6.01
N ALA A 106 12.84 6.87 6.94
CA ALA A 106 11.74 7.03 7.88
C ALA A 106 11.66 8.48 8.34
N GLU A 107 10.45 9.05 8.30
CA GLU A 107 10.21 10.45 8.66
C GLU A 107 8.85 10.62 9.33
N SER A 108 8.70 11.72 10.05
CA SER A 108 7.43 12.13 10.64
C SER A 108 6.80 13.27 9.82
N TYR A 109 5.49 13.17 9.61
CA TYR A 109 4.65 14.24 9.08
C TYR A 109 4.07 15.13 10.18
N SER A 110 4.21 14.72 11.45
CA SER A 110 3.68 15.40 12.61
C SER A 110 4.79 15.96 13.48
N ASN A 111 4.66 17.19 13.95
CA ASN A 111 5.61 17.83 14.87
C ASN A 111 5.65 17.18 16.25
N THR A 112 4.59 16.45 16.63
CA THR A 112 4.52 15.71 17.90
C THR A 112 5.20 14.35 17.85
N TRP A 113 5.52 13.83 16.66
CA TRP A 113 6.20 12.57 16.48
C TRP A 113 7.66 12.78 16.08
N LYS A 114 8.55 11.99 16.63
CA LYS A 114 9.98 11.97 16.26
C LYS A 114 10.41 10.56 15.95
N ILE A 115 11.23 10.44 14.88
CA ILE A 115 11.79 9.16 14.43
C ILE A 115 13.24 9.05 14.89
N SER A 116 13.59 7.87 15.37
CA SER A 116 14.95 7.53 15.83
C SER A 116 15.27 6.06 15.52
N ASN A 117 16.50 5.63 15.79
CA ASN A 117 16.96 4.24 15.66
C ASN A 117 16.64 3.62 14.30
N LYS A 118 16.87 4.40 13.22
CA LYS A 118 16.72 3.88 11.86
C LYS A 118 17.82 2.87 11.57
N SER A 119 17.45 1.69 11.09
CA SER A 119 18.42 0.67 10.67
C SER A 119 17.92 -0.08 9.46
N ALA A 120 18.86 -0.53 8.61
CA ALA A 120 18.59 -1.40 7.48
C ALA A 120 19.48 -2.63 7.56
N SER A 121 18.94 -3.78 7.15
CA SER A 121 19.66 -5.03 7.07
C SER A 121 19.13 -5.87 5.91
N LYS A 122 19.90 -6.86 5.48
CA LYS A 122 19.47 -7.84 4.46
C LYS A 122 19.86 -9.25 4.87
N SER A 123 19.00 -10.20 4.51
CA SER A 123 19.27 -11.63 4.74
C SER A 123 18.60 -12.46 3.65
N GLY A 124 19.35 -13.30 2.97
CA GLY A 124 18.85 -14.10 1.86
C GLY A 124 18.18 -13.22 0.79
N SER A 125 16.90 -13.44 0.56
CA SER A 125 16.07 -12.70 -0.40
C SER A 125 15.24 -11.57 0.24
N THR A 126 15.58 -11.15 1.46
CA THR A 126 14.79 -10.17 2.22
C THR A 126 15.61 -8.94 2.56
N ALA A 127 15.07 -7.75 2.24
CA ALA A 127 15.49 -6.46 2.75
C ALA A 127 14.62 -6.11 3.97
N THR A 128 15.23 -5.55 5.01
CA THR A 128 14.54 -5.16 6.24
C THR A 128 14.94 -3.75 6.62
N ALA A 129 13.97 -2.92 6.99
CA ALA A 129 14.18 -1.61 7.61
C ALA A 129 13.41 -1.51 8.91
N SER A 130 13.97 -0.89 9.91
CA SER A 130 13.28 -0.61 11.16
C SER A 130 13.54 0.80 11.66
N ALA A 131 12.58 1.34 12.42
CA ALA A 131 12.70 2.62 13.10
C ALA A 131 11.84 2.66 14.36
N THR A 132 12.17 3.58 15.27
CA THR A 132 11.40 3.87 16.46
C THR A 132 10.72 5.23 16.31
N ALA A 133 9.38 5.26 16.41
CA ALA A 133 8.58 6.47 16.45
C ALA A 133 8.13 6.76 17.88
N LYS A 134 8.39 7.99 18.37
CA LYS A 134 7.97 8.44 19.70
C LYS A 134 7.06 9.65 19.57
N GLN A 135 5.91 9.60 20.23
CA GLN A 135 5.00 10.75 20.36
C GLN A 135 5.33 11.54 21.62
N TYR A 136 5.39 12.85 21.49
CA TYR A 136 5.69 13.78 22.58
C TYR A 136 4.52 14.74 22.86
N GLN A 137 4.35 15.05 24.15
CA GLN A 137 3.58 16.19 24.61
C GLN A 137 4.51 17.04 25.49
N GLY A 138 4.97 18.16 24.95
CA GLY A 138 6.05 18.93 25.53
C GLY A 138 7.35 18.08 25.56
N VAL A 139 7.87 17.85 26.78
CA VAL A 139 9.07 17.03 26.99
C VAL A 139 8.76 15.55 27.30
N SER A 140 7.51 15.21 27.56
CA SER A 140 7.07 13.87 27.96
C SER A 140 6.81 12.99 26.75
N VAL A 141 7.27 11.74 26.80
CA VAL A 141 6.94 10.71 25.81
C VAL A 141 5.60 10.09 26.18
N LEU A 142 4.58 10.24 25.31
CA LEU A 142 3.26 9.64 25.50
C LEU A 142 3.22 8.19 25.06
N GLN A 143 3.83 7.88 23.93
CA GLN A 143 3.90 6.52 23.41
C GLN A 143 5.15 6.31 22.55
N THR A 144 5.54 5.05 22.45
CA THR A 144 6.64 4.60 21.60
C THR A 144 6.13 3.45 20.73
N LYS A 145 6.34 3.53 19.43
CA LYS A 145 6.06 2.46 18.48
C LYS A 145 7.35 2.08 17.75
N GLN A 146 7.59 0.78 17.63
CA GLN A 146 8.64 0.24 16.76
C GLN A 146 7.98 -0.32 15.51
N GLU A 147 8.52 0.03 14.37
CA GLU A 147 8.06 -0.49 13.09
C GLU A 147 9.20 -1.20 12.37
N THR A 148 8.88 -2.36 11.80
CA THR A 148 9.83 -3.15 11.01
C THR A 148 9.14 -3.54 9.71
N VAL A 149 9.69 -3.04 8.61
CA VAL A 149 9.20 -3.31 7.25
C VAL A 149 10.13 -4.31 6.58
N LYS A 150 9.55 -5.38 6.05
CA LYS A 150 10.27 -6.41 5.31
C LYS A 150 9.76 -6.43 3.86
N LEU A 151 10.69 -6.51 2.93
CA LEU A 151 10.44 -6.68 1.51
C LEU A 151 11.20 -7.90 1.04
N THR A 152 10.47 -8.90 0.56
CA THR A 152 11.03 -10.16 0.09
C THR A 152 10.81 -10.31 -1.40
N CYS A 153 11.81 -10.80 -2.13
CA CYS A 153 11.72 -11.14 -3.53
C CYS A 153 11.83 -12.66 -3.70
N ASP A 154 10.89 -13.30 -4.40
CA ASP A 154 10.99 -14.71 -4.72
C ASP A 154 11.89 -14.95 -5.94
N LYS A 155 12.16 -16.22 -6.26
CA LYS A 155 12.98 -16.63 -7.41
C LYS A 155 12.39 -16.24 -8.77
N ASN A 156 11.10 -15.90 -8.84
CA ASN A 156 10.42 -15.51 -10.07
C ASN A 156 10.34 -13.97 -10.22
N GLY A 157 10.77 -13.22 -9.18
CA GLY A 157 10.70 -11.76 -9.14
C GLY A 157 9.39 -11.21 -8.61
N ASN A 158 8.60 -12.00 -7.87
CA ASN A 158 7.44 -11.52 -7.15
C ASN A 158 7.87 -10.95 -5.79
N PHE A 159 7.22 -9.87 -5.37
CA PHE A 159 7.55 -9.15 -4.14
C PHE A 159 6.41 -9.23 -3.13
N SER A 160 6.76 -9.35 -1.84
CA SER A 160 5.85 -9.38 -0.69
C SER A 160 6.39 -8.62 0.51
#